data_e9cc84ddaad2b03811bb7acee39c04ff
#
_entry.id   e9cc84ddaad2b03811bb7acee39c04ff
#
_cell.length_a   1.000
_cell.length_b   1.000
_cell.length_c   1.000
_cell.angle_alpha   90.00
_cell.angle_beta   90.00
_cell.angle_gamma   90.00
#
_symmetry.space_group_name_H-M   'P 1'
#
loop_
_entity.id
_entity.type
_entity.pdbx_description
1 polymer ?
#
loop_
_entity_poly.entity_id
_entity_poly.type
_entity_poly.pdbx_seq_one_letter_code
_entity_poly.pdbx_strand_id
1 'polypeptide(L)'
;MEKLKLGEILLKAGVVDELQLRSALAYQQKWGGKLGKNLLELGFVTEEQLLKALSNQLKLPAVDLKKFRISPNVLKILPYDVVKKLSVIPLGIKDEGGKKFLYVAMSDPTDTEAISQIEFISKFPVRPVISTDSAIQRAIRYYYEGDSEAFQDYKTQVVFTERDRLLTERLMEENEDLVKKYPVEKLVQALFKLLLKKKIITEDELKEFLK
;
A
#
# COMPACT_ATOMS: atom_id res chain seq x y z
N MET A 1 21.85 18.33 2.75
CA MET A 1 20.38 18.28 2.72
C MET A 1 19.94 17.29 3.79
N GLU A 2 19.19 17.74 4.77
CA GLU A 2 18.62 16.88 5.81
C GLU A 2 17.66 15.88 5.17
N LYS A 3 17.87 14.58 5.45
CA LYS A 3 16.99 13.53 4.93
C LYS A 3 15.68 13.58 5.70
N LEU A 4 14.62 14.06 5.07
CA LEU A 4 13.28 14.09 5.66
C LEU A 4 12.80 12.66 5.94
N LYS A 5 12.24 12.44 7.12
CA LYS A 5 11.59 11.18 7.46
C LYS A 5 10.20 11.11 6.82
N LEU A 6 9.70 9.90 6.59
CA LEU A 6 8.39 9.67 5.97
C LEU A 6 7.27 10.50 6.60
N GLY A 7 7.20 10.56 7.94
CA GLY A 7 6.18 11.34 8.64
C GLY A 7 6.25 12.84 8.33
N GLU A 8 7.45 13.41 8.25
CA GLU A 8 7.66 14.82 7.92
C GLU A 8 7.26 15.12 6.47
N ILE A 9 7.49 14.16 5.55
CA ILE A 9 7.07 14.27 4.16
C ILE A 9 5.56 14.35 4.07
N LEU A 10 4.85 13.46 4.77
CA LEU A 10 3.39 13.38 4.75
C LEU A 10 2.73 14.61 5.41
N LEU A 11 3.30 15.11 6.50
CA LEU A 11 2.86 16.37 7.13
C LEU A 11 3.03 17.55 6.16
N LYS A 12 4.21 17.70 5.56
CA LYS A 12 4.48 18.78 4.58
C LYS A 12 3.59 18.72 3.35
N ALA A 13 3.23 17.51 2.93
CA ALA A 13 2.31 17.29 1.81
C ALA A 13 0.83 17.50 2.19
N GLY A 14 0.53 17.74 3.47
CA GLY A 14 -0.86 17.87 3.96
C GLY A 14 -1.69 16.60 3.83
N VAL A 15 -1.02 15.45 3.72
CA VAL A 15 -1.68 14.14 3.58
C VAL A 15 -2.13 13.61 4.92
N VAL A 16 -1.40 13.93 5.99
CA VAL A 16 -1.77 13.68 7.39
C VAL A 16 -1.60 14.96 8.20
N ASP A 17 -2.36 15.08 9.28
CA ASP A 17 -2.17 16.09 10.30
C ASP A 17 -1.27 15.59 11.44
N GLU A 18 -0.92 16.48 12.39
CA GLU A 18 -0.05 16.13 13.52
C GLU A 18 -0.67 15.09 14.45
N LEU A 19 -2.00 15.12 14.63
CA LEU A 19 -2.71 14.19 15.51
C LEU A 19 -2.70 12.78 14.91
N GLN A 20 -2.98 12.68 13.61
CA GLN A 20 -2.92 11.44 12.87
C GLN A 20 -1.51 10.84 12.88
N LEU A 21 -0.48 11.67 12.67
CA LEU A 21 0.90 11.20 12.71
C LEU A 21 1.29 10.70 14.11
N ARG A 22 0.95 11.44 15.17
CA ARG A 22 1.20 11.01 16.57
C ARG A 22 0.49 9.69 16.89
N SER A 23 -0.76 9.55 16.46
CA SER A 23 -1.53 8.32 16.64
C SER A 23 -0.88 7.13 15.93
N ALA A 24 -0.41 7.32 14.68
CA ALA A 24 0.28 6.27 13.94
C ALA A 24 1.64 5.90 14.54
N LEU A 25 2.38 6.87 15.08
CA LEU A 25 3.63 6.62 15.80
C LEU A 25 3.40 5.87 17.13
N ALA A 26 2.35 6.23 17.88
CA ALA A 26 1.96 5.51 19.09
C ALA A 26 1.53 4.07 18.77
N TYR A 27 0.79 3.88 17.68
CA TYR A 27 0.42 2.56 17.16
C TYR A 27 1.67 1.74 16.81
N GLN A 28 2.64 2.37 16.12
CA GLN A 28 3.92 1.74 15.77
C GLN A 28 4.71 1.31 17.00
N GLN A 29 4.76 2.13 18.04
CA GLN A 29 5.44 1.78 19.30
C GLN A 29 4.82 0.57 19.97
N LYS A 30 3.51 0.43 19.90
CA LYS A 30 2.76 -0.65 20.56
C LYS A 30 2.78 -1.95 19.77
N TRP A 31 2.60 -1.86 18.44
CA TRP A 31 2.37 -3.02 17.58
C TRP A 31 3.49 -3.30 16.58
N GLY A 32 4.47 -2.39 16.50
CA GLY A 32 5.56 -2.49 15.54
C GLY A 32 5.15 -2.08 14.11
N GLY A 33 5.90 -2.57 13.13
CA GLY A 33 5.62 -2.33 11.71
C GLY A 33 6.22 -1.03 11.15
N LYS A 34 6.00 -0.80 9.86
CA LYS A 34 6.45 0.42 9.16
C LYS A 34 5.37 1.51 9.29
N LEU A 35 5.80 2.78 9.49
CA LEU A 35 4.87 3.91 9.66
C LEU A 35 3.85 4.04 8.52
N GLY A 36 4.29 3.88 7.26
CA GLY A 36 3.39 3.94 6.11
C GLY A 36 2.29 2.88 6.16
N LYS A 37 2.63 1.64 6.55
CA LYS A 37 1.67 0.56 6.72
C LYS A 37 0.68 0.87 7.86
N ASN A 38 1.17 1.36 8.99
CA ASN A 38 0.32 1.71 10.12
C ASN A 38 -0.65 2.85 9.79
N LEU A 39 -0.21 3.85 9.02
CA LEU A 39 -1.08 4.92 8.53
C LEU A 39 -2.21 4.40 7.62
N LEU A 40 -1.90 3.40 6.77
CA LEU A 40 -2.88 2.72 5.93
C LEU A 40 -3.88 1.92 6.77
N GLU A 41 -3.39 1.12 7.73
CA GLU A 41 -4.22 0.30 8.64
C GLU A 41 -5.16 1.17 9.49
N LEU A 42 -4.69 2.32 9.94
CA LEU A 42 -5.51 3.29 10.67
C LEU A 42 -6.47 4.09 9.74
N GLY A 43 -6.40 3.89 8.44
CA GLY A 43 -7.24 4.58 7.46
C GLY A 43 -6.96 6.09 7.36
N PHE A 44 -5.81 6.55 7.82
CA PHE A 44 -5.43 7.97 7.75
C PHE A 44 -4.98 8.37 6.35
N VAL A 45 -4.48 7.42 5.56
CA VAL A 45 -4.06 7.62 4.17
C VAL A 45 -4.47 6.43 3.31
N THR A 46 -4.60 6.65 2.01
CA THR A 46 -4.69 5.57 1.01
C THR A 46 -3.30 5.27 0.43
N GLU A 47 -3.11 4.08 -0.16
CA GLU A 47 -1.86 3.74 -0.86
C GLU A 47 -1.51 4.75 -1.95
N GLU A 48 -2.52 5.21 -2.70
CA GLU A 48 -2.36 6.19 -3.77
C GLU A 48 -1.90 7.55 -3.24
N GLN A 49 -2.49 8.03 -2.13
CA GLN A 49 -2.08 9.27 -1.48
C GLN A 49 -0.64 9.19 -0.98
N LEU A 50 -0.27 8.07 -0.35
CA LEU A 50 1.08 7.83 0.14
C LEU A 50 2.09 7.81 -1.02
N LEU A 51 1.81 7.06 -2.07
CA LEU A 51 2.65 6.97 -3.26
C LEU A 51 2.84 8.34 -3.92
N LYS A 52 1.76 9.11 -4.11
CA LYS A 52 1.78 10.43 -4.73
C LYS A 52 2.58 11.42 -3.90
N ALA A 53 2.39 11.44 -2.59
CA ALA A 53 3.13 12.33 -1.68
C ALA A 53 4.63 12.04 -1.72
N LEU A 54 5.02 10.76 -1.62
CA LEU A 54 6.41 10.35 -1.69
C LEU A 54 7.05 10.68 -3.04
N SER A 55 6.37 10.35 -4.14
CA SER A 55 6.86 10.63 -5.49
C SER A 55 7.12 12.12 -5.71
N ASN A 56 6.18 12.97 -5.30
CA ASN A 56 6.29 14.42 -5.48
C ASN A 56 7.39 15.03 -4.62
N GLN A 57 7.49 14.63 -3.34
CA GLN A 57 8.43 15.23 -2.39
C GLN A 57 9.87 14.74 -2.60
N LEU A 58 10.05 13.49 -2.96
CA LEU A 58 11.37 12.89 -3.17
C LEU A 58 11.85 12.98 -4.62
N LYS A 59 10.95 13.38 -5.53
CA LYS A 59 11.21 13.40 -6.99
C LYS A 59 11.68 12.05 -7.52
N LEU A 60 11.18 10.97 -6.91
CA LEU A 60 11.46 9.60 -7.32
C LEU A 60 10.33 9.08 -8.22
N PRO A 61 10.66 8.26 -9.23
CA PRO A 61 9.65 7.66 -10.09
C PRO A 61 8.82 6.65 -9.30
N ALA A 62 7.52 6.64 -9.54
CA ALA A 62 6.62 5.58 -9.11
C ALA A 62 6.48 4.53 -10.20
N VAL A 63 6.40 3.25 -9.85
CA VAL A 63 6.26 2.13 -10.78
C VAL A 63 5.03 1.30 -10.49
N ASP A 64 4.31 0.95 -11.56
CA ASP A 64 3.24 -0.05 -11.54
C ASP A 64 3.85 -1.44 -11.79
N LEU A 65 4.03 -2.21 -10.72
CA LEU A 65 4.65 -3.54 -10.78
C LEU A 65 3.85 -4.56 -11.58
N LYS A 66 2.54 -4.35 -11.77
CA LYS A 66 1.70 -5.19 -12.61
C LYS A 66 2.14 -5.16 -14.09
N LYS A 67 2.61 -4.00 -14.54
CA LYS A 67 3.08 -3.78 -15.92
C LYS A 67 4.57 -4.08 -16.11
N PHE A 68 5.28 -4.30 -15.02
CA PHE A 68 6.73 -4.50 -15.05
C PHE A 68 7.07 -5.98 -15.28
N ARG A 69 8.12 -6.25 -16.06
CA ARG A 69 8.65 -7.62 -16.26
C ARG A 69 10.06 -7.68 -15.68
N ILE A 70 10.25 -8.57 -14.72
CA ILE A 70 11.53 -8.74 -14.03
C ILE A 70 12.18 -10.03 -14.54
N SER A 71 13.43 -9.95 -14.97
CA SER A 71 14.14 -11.13 -15.44
C SER A 71 14.58 -12.03 -14.27
N PRO A 72 14.65 -13.36 -14.46
CA PRO A 72 15.10 -14.28 -13.41
C PRO A 72 16.49 -13.97 -12.86
N ASN A 73 17.39 -13.44 -13.69
CA ASN A 73 18.74 -13.06 -13.25
C ASN A 73 18.72 -11.89 -12.27
N VAL A 74 17.79 -10.96 -12.42
CA VAL A 74 17.63 -9.83 -11.50
C VAL A 74 17.03 -10.30 -10.17
N LEU A 75 16.07 -11.21 -10.21
CA LEU A 75 15.47 -11.78 -8.99
C LEU A 75 16.52 -12.49 -8.11
N LYS A 76 17.50 -13.17 -8.72
CA LYS A 76 18.58 -13.87 -7.99
C LYS A 76 19.54 -12.94 -7.24
N ILE A 77 19.53 -11.63 -7.53
CA ILE A 77 20.41 -10.65 -6.88
C ILE A 77 20.04 -10.48 -5.39
N LEU A 78 18.74 -10.54 -5.08
CA LEU A 78 18.26 -10.45 -3.72
C LEU A 78 17.58 -11.77 -3.33
N PRO A 79 18.03 -12.42 -2.23
CA PRO A 79 17.38 -13.62 -1.70
C PRO A 79 15.94 -13.35 -1.27
N TYR A 80 15.09 -14.37 -1.33
CA TYR A 80 13.67 -14.30 -0.95
C TYR A 80 13.46 -13.72 0.45
N ASP A 81 14.23 -14.19 1.44
CA ASP A 81 14.11 -13.73 2.83
C ASP A 81 14.37 -12.22 2.96
N VAL A 82 15.30 -11.70 2.15
CA VAL A 82 15.64 -10.27 2.14
C VAL A 82 14.50 -9.46 1.54
N VAL A 83 13.98 -9.87 0.38
CA VAL A 83 12.88 -9.14 -0.28
C VAL A 83 11.61 -9.16 0.58
N LYS A 84 11.34 -10.27 1.25
CA LYS A 84 10.20 -10.42 2.15
C LYS A 84 10.34 -9.58 3.41
N LYS A 85 11.51 -9.66 4.07
CA LYS A 85 11.79 -8.91 5.31
C LYS A 85 11.75 -7.41 5.10
N LEU A 86 12.38 -6.92 4.03
CA LEU A 86 12.49 -5.49 3.75
C LEU A 86 11.28 -4.92 2.99
N SER A 87 10.38 -5.78 2.49
CA SER A 87 9.28 -5.39 1.62
C SER A 87 9.76 -4.61 0.40
N VAL A 88 10.61 -5.24 -0.40
CA VAL A 88 11.24 -4.65 -1.59
C VAL A 88 11.27 -5.64 -2.73
N ILE A 89 11.42 -5.17 -3.98
CA ILE A 89 11.64 -6.06 -5.13
C ILE A 89 12.64 -5.45 -6.09
N PRO A 90 13.68 -6.21 -6.54
CA PRO A 90 14.63 -5.73 -7.53
C PRO A 90 13.95 -5.66 -8.91
N LEU A 91 14.14 -4.57 -9.63
CA LEU A 91 13.52 -4.34 -10.94
C LEU A 91 14.48 -4.58 -12.10
N GLY A 92 15.74 -4.22 -11.93
CA GLY A 92 16.75 -4.32 -12.98
C GLY A 92 18.05 -3.65 -12.61
N ILE A 93 19.07 -3.89 -13.43
CA ILE A 93 20.33 -3.17 -13.36
C ILE A 93 20.42 -2.24 -14.57
N LYS A 94 20.79 -0.99 -14.34
CA LYS A 94 21.02 -0.01 -15.39
C LYS A 94 22.41 0.60 -15.25
N ASP A 95 23.09 0.75 -16.37
CA ASP A 95 24.35 1.49 -16.45
C ASP A 95 24.06 2.98 -16.60
N GLU A 96 24.61 3.77 -15.71
CA GLU A 96 24.52 5.23 -15.71
C GLU A 96 25.95 5.80 -15.70
N GLY A 97 26.46 6.12 -16.88
CA GLY A 97 27.77 6.72 -17.03
C GLY A 97 28.93 5.81 -16.60
N GLY A 98 28.84 4.50 -16.88
CA GLY A 98 29.87 3.49 -16.55
C GLY A 98 29.72 2.90 -15.15
N LYS A 99 28.72 3.35 -14.36
CA LYS A 99 28.41 2.78 -13.06
C LYS A 99 27.07 2.07 -13.09
N LYS A 100 27.06 0.81 -12.66
CA LYS A 100 25.83 0.00 -12.60
C LYS A 100 25.07 0.25 -11.32
N PHE A 101 23.77 0.51 -11.43
CA PHE A 101 22.86 0.71 -10.32
C PHE A 101 21.77 -0.37 -10.32
N LEU A 102 21.44 -0.88 -9.14
CA LEU A 102 20.28 -1.74 -8.94
C LEU A 102 19.06 -0.89 -8.66
N TYR A 103 18.06 -0.97 -9.53
CA TYR A 103 16.76 -0.36 -9.32
C TYR A 103 15.91 -1.27 -8.44
N VAL A 104 15.39 -0.73 -7.34
CA VAL A 104 14.62 -1.49 -6.35
C VAL A 104 13.32 -0.77 -6.06
N ALA A 105 12.19 -1.44 -6.23
CA ALA A 105 10.91 -0.92 -5.80
C ALA A 105 10.75 -1.12 -4.28
N MET A 106 10.35 -0.06 -3.59
CA MET A 106 10.13 -0.03 -2.16
C MET A 106 9.02 0.94 -1.78
N SER A 107 8.34 0.66 -0.68
CA SER A 107 7.23 1.50 -0.19
C SER A 107 7.73 2.70 0.62
N ASP A 108 8.91 2.60 1.21
CA ASP A 108 9.56 3.70 1.93
C ASP A 108 10.99 3.92 1.42
N PRO A 109 11.19 4.78 0.43
CA PRO A 109 12.52 5.08 -0.10
C PRO A 109 13.38 5.95 0.85
N THR A 110 12.86 6.34 2.01
CA THR A 110 13.61 7.04 3.05
C THR A 110 14.28 6.09 4.05
N ASP A 111 13.96 4.80 4.00
CA ASP A 111 14.56 3.74 4.81
C ASP A 111 16.00 3.47 4.34
N THR A 112 16.92 4.28 4.87
CA THR A 112 18.36 4.21 4.51
C THR A 112 19.03 2.94 5.02
N GLU A 113 18.48 2.32 6.07
CA GLU A 113 18.98 1.06 6.61
C GLU A 113 18.67 -0.08 5.62
N ALA A 114 17.44 -0.17 5.14
CA ALA A 114 17.07 -1.13 4.10
C ALA A 114 17.91 -0.93 2.83
N ILE A 115 18.10 0.30 2.38
CA ILE A 115 18.94 0.60 1.21
C ILE A 115 20.36 0.10 1.42
N SER A 116 20.99 0.41 2.57
CA SER A 116 22.36 -0.02 2.88
C SER A 116 22.49 -1.55 2.94
N GLN A 117 21.49 -2.25 3.50
CA GLN A 117 21.47 -3.72 3.51
C GLN A 117 21.38 -4.28 2.08
N ILE A 118 20.54 -3.71 1.22
CA ILE A 118 20.41 -4.13 -0.18
C ILE A 118 21.72 -3.90 -0.94
N GLU A 119 22.36 -2.75 -0.77
CA GLU A 119 23.66 -2.44 -1.39
C GLU A 119 24.75 -3.42 -0.96
N PHE A 120 24.78 -3.75 0.34
CA PHE A 120 25.74 -4.71 0.88
C PHE A 120 25.57 -6.11 0.28
N ILE A 121 24.31 -6.58 0.15
CA ILE A 121 24.00 -7.91 -0.38
C ILE A 121 24.23 -7.97 -1.90
N SER A 122 23.68 -6.98 -2.62
CA SER A 122 23.71 -6.96 -4.09
C SER A 122 25.07 -6.58 -4.68
N LYS A 123 25.91 -5.88 -3.90
CA LYS A 123 27.15 -5.24 -4.35
C LYS A 123 26.95 -4.15 -5.44
N PHE A 124 25.72 -3.65 -5.58
CA PHE A 124 25.37 -2.55 -6.45
C PHE A 124 24.84 -1.37 -5.63
N PRO A 125 25.17 -0.12 -5.98
CA PRO A 125 24.48 1.03 -5.43
C PRO A 125 23.00 0.99 -5.85
N VAL A 126 22.11 1.37 -4.93
CA VAL A 126 20.65 1.28 -5.11
C VAL A 126 20.07 2.59 -5.64
N ARG A 127 19.16 2.46 -6.60
CA ARG A 127 18.24 3.50 -7.06
C ARG A 127 16.82 3.13 -6.61
N PRO A 128 16.30 3.75 -5.57
CA PRO A 128 14.94 3.46 -5.12
C PRO A 128 13.91 3.97 -6.11
N VAL A 129 12.89 3.16 -6.34
CA VAL A 129 11.69 3.46 -7.11
C VAL A 129 10.49 3.22 -6.20
N ILE A 130 9.50 4.10 -6.22
CA ILE A 130 8.39 4.00 -5.29
C ILE A 130 7.34 3.05 -5.83
N SER A 131 6.85 2.14 -4.98
CA SER A 131 5.67 1.33 -5.24
C SER A 131 4.86 1.15 -3.96
N THR A 132 3.60 0.74 -4.07
CA THR A 132 2.78 0.46 -2.90
C THR A 132 3.23 -0.84 -2.22
N ASP A 133 3.07 -0.94 -0.91
CA ASP A 133 3.42 -2.18 -0.19
C ASP A 133 2.61 -3.36 -0.73
N SER A 134 1.32 -3.18 -1.00
CA SER A 134 0.46 -4.22 -1.56
C SER A 134 0.93 -4.69 -2.95
N ALA A 135 1.41 -3.78 -3.81
CA ALA A 135 1.95 -4.14 -5.12
C ALA A 135 3.28 -4.91 -5.00
N ILE A 136 4.13 -4.52 -4.04
CA ILE A 136 5.40 -5.21 -3.75
C ILE A 136 5.12 -6.63 -3.22
N GLN A 137 4.19 -6.79 -2.28
CA GLN A 137 3.82 -8.11 -1.76
C GLN A 137 3.25 -9.01 -2.87
N ARG A 138 2.39 -8.47 -3.76
CA ARG A 138 1.91 -9.21 -4.93
C ARG A 138 3.05 -9.62 -5.85
N ALA A 139 4.00 -8.72 -6.11
CA ALA A 139 5.16 -9.03 -6.93
C ALA A 139 6.06 -10.11 -6.30
N ILE A 140 6.25 -10.08 -4.99
CA ILE A 140 7.00 -11.12 -4.26
C ILE A 140 6.31 -12.47 -4.43
N ARG A 141 5.00 -12.56 -4.22
CA ARG A 141 4.23 -13.78 -4.42
C ARG A 141 4.35 -14.31 -5.85
N TYR A 142 4.21 -13.42 -6.84
CA TYR A 142 4.27 -13.80 -8.24
C TYR A 142 5.66 -14.31 -8.65
N TYR A 143 6.71 -13.57 -8.31
CA TYR A 143 8.06 -13.84 -8.83
C TYR A 143 8.86 -14.84 -7.99
N TYR A 144 8.65 -14.88 -6.67
CA TYR A 144 9.44 -15.72 -5.78
C TYR A 144 8.66 -16.92 -5.22
N GLU A 145 7.33 -16.78 -5.04
CA GLU A 145 6.49 -17.86 -4.49
C GLU A 145 5.74 -18.62 -5.60
N GLY A 146 5.80 -18.16 -6.85
CA GLY A 146 5.19 -18.84 -8.01
C GLY A 146 3.67 -18.67 -8.09
N ASP A 147 3.10 -17.71 -7.36
CA ASP A 147 1.67 -17.42 -7.39
C ASP A 147 1.32 -16.65 -8.68
N SER A 148 0.92 -17.39 -9.73
CA SER A 148 0.54 -16.84 -11.02
C SER A 148 -0.70 -15.92 -10.96
N GLU A 149 -1.50 -16.04 -9.92
CA GLU A 149 -2.72 -15.24 -9.74
C GLU A 149 -2.50 -13.96 -8.92
N ALA A 150 -1.29 -13.76 -8.37
CA ALA A 150 -0.96 -12.61 -7.51
C ALA A 150 -1.23 -11.24 -8.17
N PHE A 151 -1.24 -11.15 -9.50
CA PHE A 151 -1.58 -9.95 -10.26
C PHE A 151 -2.95 -10.00 -10.94
N GLN A 152 -3.71 -11.07 -10.77
CA GLN A 152 -5.11 -11.06 -11.17
C GLN A 152 -5.83 -10.06 -10.25
N ASP A 153 -6.65 -9.20 -10.87
CA ASP A 153 -7.44 -8.26 -10.11
C ASP A 153 -8.43 -9.05 -9.26
N TYR A 154 -8.10 -9.26 -8.00
CA TYR A 154 -9.14 -9.46 -7.03
C TYR A 154 -9.94 -8.15 -7.05
N LYS A 155 -11.04 -8.17 -7.80
CA LYS A 155 -12.05 -7.13 -7.73
C LYS A 155 -12.29 -6.93 -6.24
N THR A 156 -11.81 -5.81 -5.76
CA THR A 156 -12.13 -5.25 -4.46
C THR A 156 -12.26 -6.27 -3.31
N GLN A 157 -11.15 -6.75 -2.76
CA GLN A 157 -11.19 -7.06 -1.35
C GLN A 157 -11.45 -5.73 -0.65
N VAL A 158 -12.66 -5.55 -0.19
CA VAL A 158 -12.97 -4.51 0.78
C VAL A 158 -12.15 -4.83 2.03
N VAL A 159 -10.95 -4.25 2.11
CA VAL A 159 -10.14 -4.35 3.31
C VAL A 159 -10.82 -3.40 4.29
N PHE A 160 -11.64 -3.98 5.17
CA PHE A 160 -12.18 -3.25 6.30
C PHE A 160 -11.01 -2.80 7.16
N THR A 161 -10.76 -1.50 7.18
CA THR A 161 -9.78 -0.89 8.07
C THR A 161 -10.33 -0.93 9.51
N GLU A 162 -9.46 -0.77 10.50
CA GLU A 162 -9.91 -0.63 11.90
C GLU A 162 -10.90 0.52 12.06
N ARG A 163 -10.77 1.59 11.27
CA ARG A 163 -11.72 2.68 11.19
C ARG A 163 -13.08 2.23 10.66
N ASP A 164 -13.11 1.38 9.64
CA ASP A 164 -14.36 0.85 9.09
C ASP A 164 -15.04 -0.06 10.11
N ARG A 165 -14.25 -0.84 10.87
CA ARG A 165 -14.77 -1.65 11.98
C ARG A 165 -15.38 -0.78 13.07
N LEU A 166 -14.64 0.22 13.55
CA LEU A 166 -15.12 1.16 14.57
C LEU A 166 -16.35 1.96 14.10
N LEU A 167 -16.35 2.39 12.82
CA LEU A 167 -17.53 3.05 12.22
C LEU A 167 -18.71 2.08 12.14
N THR A 168 -18.49 0.83 11.79
CA THR A 168 -19.54 -0.17 11.68
C THR A 168 -20.10 -0.50 13.06
N GLU A 169 -19.25 -0.70 14.07
CA GLU A 169 -19.64 -0.93 15.46
C GLU A 169 -20.48 0.26 15.97
N ARG A 170 -20.00 1.48 15.79
CA ARG A 170 -20.72 2.69 16.19
C ARG A 170 -22.05 2.88 15.45
N LEU A 171 -22.08 2.63 14.13
CA LEU A 171 -23.32 2.69 13.35
C LEU A 171 -24.32 1.60 13.78
N MET A 172 -23.83 0.41 14.17
CA MET A 172 -24.68 -0.64 14.70
C MET A 172 -25.25 -0.28 16.07
N GLU A 173 -24.44 0.30 16.97
CA GLU A 173 -24.90 0.79 18.27
C GLU A 173 -25.91 1.94 18.14
N GLU A 174 -25.63 2.93 17.30
CA GLU A 174 -26.52 4.07 17.05
C GLU A 174 -27.83 3.68 16.35
N ASN A 175 -27.87 2.54 15.66
CA ASN A 175 -29.02 2.07 14.87
C ASN A 175 -29.51 0.68 15.29
N GLU A 176 -29.27 0.29 16.55
CA GLU A 176 -29.64 -1.03 17.08
C GLU A 176 -31.13 -1.35 16.85
N ASP A 177 -32.00 -0.34 16.98
CA ASP A 177 -33.44 -0.46 16.75
C ASP A 177 -33.77 -0.78 15.26
N LEU A 178 -33.00 -0.23 14.31
CA LEU A 178 -33.18 -0.52 12.88
C LEU A 178 -32.74 -1.94 12.54
N VAL A 179 -31.61 -2.38 13.09
CA VAL A 179 -31.06 -3.72 12.85
C VAL A 179 -31.99 -4.78 13.47
N LYS A 180 -32.58 -4.54 14.63
CA LYS A 180 -33.58 -5.41 15.26
C LYS A 180 -34.92 -5.43 14.53
N LYS A 181 -35.30 -4.32 13.89
CA LYS A 181 -36.63 -4.13 13.29
C LYS A 181 -36.73 -4.67 11.84
N TYR A 182 -35.64 -4.68 11.10
CA TYR A 182 -35.62 -5.06 9.69
C TYR A 182 -34.66 -6.19 9.40
N PRO A 183 -35.05 -7.20 8.60
CA PRO A 183 -34.15 -8.23 8.10
C PRO A 183 -32.98 -7.63 7.35
N VAL A 184 -31.80 -8.24 7.48
CA VAL A 184 -30.54 -7.76 6.85
C VAL A 184 -30.71 -7.55 5.35
N GLU A 185 -31.44 -8.43 4.66
CA GLU A 185 -31.70 -8.35 3.22
C GLU A 185 -32.43 -7.02 2.84
N LYS A 186 -33.37 -6.59 3.67
CA LYS A 186 -34.09 -5.31 3.45
C LYS A 186 -33.18 -4.11 3.67
N LEU A 187 -32.32 -4.16 4.66
CA LEU A 187 -31.36 -3.08 4.93
C LEU A 187 -30.34 -2.97 3.81
N VAL A 188 -29.81 -4.10 3.31
CA VAL A 188 -28.90 -4.14 2.17
C VAL A 188 -29.56 -3.62 0.89
N GLN A 189 -30.80 -4.04 0.59
CA GLN A 189 -31.55 -3.52 -0.56
C GLN A 189 -31.82 -2.01 -0.47
N ALA A 190 -32.14 -1.50 0.72
CA ALA A 190 -32.32 -0.07 0.93
C ALA A 190 -31.02 0.72 0.70
N LEU A 191 -29.89 0.18 1.19
CA LEU A 191 -28.56 0.74 0.99
C LEU A 191 -28.21 0.82 -0.51
N PHE A 192 -28.38 -0.27 -1.27
CA PHE A 192 -28.13 -0.26 -2.71
C PHE A 192 -29.00 0.76 -3.46
N LYS A 193 -30.30 0.83 -3.13
CA LYS A 193 -31.19 1.85 -3.71
C LYS A 193 -30.74 3.27 -3.40
N LEU A 194 -30.23 3.50 -2.19
CA LEU A 194 -29.72 4.81 -1.80
C LEU A 194 -28.43 5.16 -2.54
N LEU A 195 -27.49 4.22 -2.68
CA LEU A 195 -26.23 4.41 -3.38
C LEU A 195 -26.46 4.71 -4.88
N LEU A 196 -27.37 3.95 -5.53
CA LEU A 196 -27.78 4.21 -6.91
C LEU A 196 -28.48 5.57 -7.05
N LYS A 197 -29.41 5.90 -6.15
CA LYS A 197 -30.12 7.20 -6.17
C LYS A 197 -29.16 8.38 -5.99
N LYS A 198 -28.13 8.22 -5.16
CA LYS A 198 -27.11 9.26 -4.94
C LYS A 198 -25.99 9.24 -6.01
N LYS A 199 -26.09 8.37 -7.00
CA LYS A 199 -25.07 8.18 -8.06
C LYS A 199 -23.65 7.90 -7.52
N ILE A 200 -23.56 7.22 -6.39
CA ILE A 200 -22.29 6.78 -5.80
C ILE A 200 -21.80 5.52 -6.50
N ILE A 201 -22.74 4.67 -6.96
CA ILE A 201 -22.48 3.49 -7.79
C ILE A 201 -23.45 3.51 -8.98
N THR A 202 -23.09 2.84 -10.08
CA THR A 202 -23.94 2.62 -11.25
C THR A 202 -24.58 1.23 -11.22
N GLU A 203 -25.63 1.03 -12.01
CA GLU A 203 -26.25 -0.30 -12.15
C GLU A 203 -25.31 -1.33 -12.77
N ASP A 204 -24.39 -0.90 -13.65
CA ASP A 204 -23.46 -1.79 -14.31
C ASP A 204 -22.35 -2.22 -13.33
N GLU A 205 -21.84 -1.33 -12.49
CA GLU A 205 -20.93 -1.65 -11.40
C GLU A 205 -21.58 -2.63 -10.42
N LEU A 206 -22.86 -2.43 -10.08
CA LEU A 206 -23.58 -3.33 -9.18
C LEU A 206 -23.77 -4.73 -9.81
N LYS A 207 -24.14 -4.83 -11.11
CA LYS A 207 -24.28 -6.11 -11.82
C LYS A 207 -22.95 -6.85 -11.94
N GLU A 208 -21.87 -6.11 -12.11
CA GLU A 208 -20.52 -6.66 -12.16
C GLU A 208 -20.09 -7.25 -10.81
N PHE A 209 -20.55 -6.67 -9.71
CA PHE A 209 -20.28 -7.13 -8.35
C PHE A 209 -21.06 -8.38 -7.95
N LEU A 210 -22.23 -8.60 -8.58
CA LEU A 210 -23.14 -9.72 -8.27
C LEU A 210 -22.89 -10.99 -9.13
N LYS A 211 -21.92 -10.94 -10.06
CA LYS A 211 -21.45 -12.08 -10.86
C LYS A 211 -20.32 -12.82 -10.17
#